data_43e892ca9f7a8b7d6c95d5b1e6006c3a
#
_entry.id   43e892ca9f7a8b7d6c95d5b1e6006c3a
#
_cell.length_a   1.000
_cell.length_b   1.000
_cell.length_c   1.000
_cell.angle_alpha   90.00
_cell.angle_beta   90.00
_cell.angle_gamma   90.00
#
_symmetry.space_group_name_H-M   'P 1'
#
loop_
_entity.id
_entity.type
_entity.pdbx_description
1 polymer ?
#
loop_
_entity_poly.entity_id
_entity_poly.type
_entity_poly.pdbx_seq_one_letter_code
_entity_poly.pdbx_strand_id
1 'polypeptide(L)'
;ASKTELDKLTERAVKYDLNGATVNKNKVTLEGQGGTTITNLKAGEVSSTSTDAVNGSQLHDVKIEAGKHSKVTVSDDNLKLTTTPATSTEGAKYDLRLNNKVTLGSGNNQVVLDGTAGRVTAGAVVMGAQTVQNTKHASETGNYVTNLSNKSWDSTSIVSGRAATEDQLKKVSEQITQQGSSATDYRLVRN
;
A
#
# COMPACT_ATOMS: atom_id res chain seq x y z
N ALA A 1 14.91 -56.11 -50.43
CA ALA A 1 14.77 -56.21 -48.96
C ALA A 1 13.80 -57.37 -48.63
N SER A 2 14.13 -58.17 -47.63
CA SER A 2 13.21 -59.19 -47.14
C SER A 2 11.99 -58.59 -46.45
N LYS A 3 10.91 -59.32 -46.38
CA LYS A 3 9.70 -58.89 -45.62
C LYS A 3 10.07 -58.49 -44.19
N THR A 4 10.92 -59.27 -43.53
CA THR A 4 11.37 -59.01 -42.16
C THR A 4 12.15 -57.72 -42.02
N GLU A 5 12.95 -57.30 -43.00
CA GLU A 5 13.66 -56.00 -42.98
C GLU A 5 12.71 -54.82 -43.21
N LEU A 6 11.72 -55.00 -44.08
CA LEU A 6 10.70 -54.00 -44.32
C LEU A 6 9.77 -53.81 -43.06
N ASP A 7 9.38 -54.89 -42.40
CA ASP A 7 8.61 -54.85 -41.17
C ASP A 7 9.36 -54.08 -40.07
N LYS A 8 10.62 -54.41 -39.83
CA LYS A 8 11.50 -53.70 -38.86
C LYS A 8 11.66 -52.21 -39.17
N LEU A 9 11.81 -51.86 -40.46
CA LEU A 9 11.90 -50.45 -40.85
C LEU A 9 10.57 -49.73 -40.59
N THR A 10 9.43 -50.38 -40.89
CA THR A 10 8.08 -49.83 -40.68
C THR A 10 7.80 -49.61 -39.21
N GLU A 11 8.22 -50.53 -38.32
CA GLU A 11 8.04 -50.38 -36.86
C GLU A 11 8.88 -49.29 -36.24
N ARG A 12 10.01 -48.94 -36.86
CA ARG A 12 10.95 -47.89 -36.34
C ARG A 12 10.69 -46.50 -36.94
N ALA A 13 9.88 -46.41 -37.99
CA ALA A 13 9.63 -45.14 -38.70
C ALA A 13 8.51 -44.33 -38.02
N VAL A 14 8.72 -43.01 -37.93
CA VAL A 14 7.63 -42.10 -37.64
C VAL A 14 6.78 -41.98 -38.90
N LYS A 15 5.50 -42.23 -38.79
CA LYS A 15 4.57 -42.30 -39.94
C LYS A 15 3.45 -41.29 -39.79
N TYR A 16 2.94 -40.82 -40.90
CA TYR A 16 1.65 -40.11 -40.92
C TYR A 16 0.51 -41.09 -40.59
N ASP A 17 -0.53 -40.59 -39.93
CA ASP A 17 -1.75 -41.35 -39.70
C ASP A 17 -2.46 -41.70 -41.00
N LEU A 18 -3.37 -42.67 -40.95
CA LEU A 18 -4.21 -43.02 -42.06
C LEU A 18 -5.63 -42.45 -41.87
N ASN A 19 -6.25 -42.04 -42.96
CA ASN A 19 -7.69 -41.81 -43.04
C ASN A 19 -8.27 -42.88 -43.98
N GLY A 20 -8.78 -43.97 -43.39
CA GLY A 20 -9.07 -45.16 -44.08
C GLY A 20 -7.83 -45.79 -44.74
N ALA A 21 -7.81 -45.96 -46.05
CA ALA A 21 -6.63 -46.46 -46.79
C ALA A 21 -5.69 -45.34 -47.29
N THR A 22 -6.02 -44.05 -47.05
CA THR A 22 -5.24 -42.92 -47.58
C THR A 22 -4.37 -42.33 -46.48
N VAL A 23 -3.11 -41.92 -46.84
CA VAL A 23 -2.20 -41.27 -45.90
C VAL A 23 -2.70 -39.84 -45.57
N ASN A 24 -2.92 -39.55 -44.28
CA ASN A 24 -3.25 -38.24 -43.80
C ASN A 24 -1.99 -37.45 -43.48
N LYS A 25 -1.53 -36.64 -44.42
CA LYS A 25 -0.30 -35.80 -44.26
C LYS A 25 -0.44 -34.68 -43.23
N ASN A 26 -1.60 -34.47 -42.65
CA ASN A 26 -1.85 -33.42 -41.67
C ASN A 26 -1.76 -33.94 -40.21
N LYS A 27 -1.44 -35.22 -40.01
CA LYS A 27 -1.42 -35.80 -38.67
C LYS A 27 -0.34 -36.89 -38.53
N VAL A 28 0.42 -36.79 -37.44
CA VAL A 28 1.36 -37.80 -36.95
C VAL A 28 0.99 -38.15 -35.51
N THR A 29 0.70 -39.41 -35.24
CA THR A 29 0.54 -39.90 -33.87
C THR A 29 1.72 -40.79 -33.51
N LEU A 30 2.41 -40.39 -32.40
CA LEU A 30 3.52 -41.17 -31.85
C LEU A 30 2.96 -42.24 -30.90
N GLU A 31 3.39 -43.49 -31.09
CA GLU A 31 2.72 -44.68 -30.53
C GLU A 31 3.21 -45.08 -29.12
N GLY A 32 3.97 -44.25 -28.43
CA GLY A 32 4.45 -44.56 -27.07
C GLY A 32 3.30 -44.66 -26.05
N GLN A 33 3.27 -45.75 -25.30
CA GLN A 33 2.31 -45.94 -24.21
C GLN A 33 2.61 -44.89 -23.11
N GLY A 34 1.65 -43.97 -22.83
CA GLY A 34 1.85 -42.86 -21.93
C GLY A 34 2.56 -41.64 -22.54
N GLY A 35 2.72 -41.61 -23.88
CA GLY A 35 3.39 -40.58 -24.66
C GLY A 35 4.79 -40.96 -25.12
N THR A 36 5.31 -40.24 -26.09
CA THR A 36 6.66 -40.41 -26.62
C THR A 36 7.50 -39.18 -26.35
N THR A 37 8.70 -39.34 -25.76
CA THR A 37 9.65 -38.25 -25.58
C THR A 37 10.42 -38.00 -26.89
N ILE A 38 10.39 -36.74 -27.36
CA ILE A 38 11.24 -36.28 -28.46
C ILE A 38 12.45 -35.60 -27.86
N THR A 39 13.63 -36.17 -28.06
CA THR A 39 14.91 -35.64 -27.55
C THR A 39 15.75 -35.02 -28.66
N ASN A 40 16.75 -34.23 -28.30
CA ASN A 40 17.66 -33.55 -29.23
C ASN A 40 16.94 -32.63 -30.25
N LEU A 41 15.82 -32.04 -29.82
CA LEU A 41 15.11 -31.07 -30.62
C LEU A 41 15.87 -29.75 -30.60
N LYS A 42 16.24 -29.23 -31.75
CA LYS A 42 16.84 -27.89 -31.90
C LYS A 42 15.83 -26.85 -31.45
N ALA A 43 16.30 -25.75 -30.87
CA ALA A 43 15.45 -24.62 -30.54
C ALA A 43 14.75 -24.12 -31.81
N GLY A 44 13.43 -24.05 -31.76
CA GLY A 44 12.60 -23.50 -32.83
C GLY A 44 12.64 -21.98 -32.85
N GLU A 45 12.27 -21.37 -33.97
CA GLU A 45 12.07 -19.94 -34.05
C GLU A 45 10.85 -19.54 -33.20
N VAL A 46 10.97 -18.49 -32.40
CA VAL A 46 9.87 -17.95 -31.61
C VAL A 46 9.45 -16.60 -32.21
N SER A 47 8.45 -16.62 -33.08
CA SER A 47 7.87 -15.44 -33.72
C SER A 47 6.37 -15.61 -33.91
N SER A 48 5.67 -14.52 -34.24
CA SER A 48 4.21 -14.56 -34.47
C SER A 48 3.80 -15.41 -35.68
N THR A 49 4.73 -15.77 -36.55
CA THR A 49 4.50 -16.53 -37.78
C THR A 49 5.21 -17.90 -37.76
N SER A 50 5.95 -18.22 -36.71
CA SER A 50 6.67 -19.49 -36.60
C SER A 50 5.71 -20.66 -36.50
N THR A 51 6.05 -21.75 -37.18
CA THR A 51 5.43 -23.05 -37.09
C THR A 51 6.35 -24.11 -36.50
N ASP A 52 7.49 -23.67 -35.97
CA ASP A 52 8.47 -24.58 -35.36
C ASP A 52 8.00 -25.14 -34.02
N ALA A 53 8.38 -26.36 -33.72
CA ALA A 53 8.25 -26.89 -32.37
C ALA A 53 9.27 -26.22 -31.44
N VAL A 54 8.86 -25.94 -30.21
CA VAL A 54 9.77 -25.43 -29.16
C VAL A 54 10.27 -26.56 -28.27
N ASN A 55 11.50 -26.44 -27.78
CA ASN A 55 12.08 -27.40 -26.85
C ASN A 55 11.92 -26.95 -25.39
N GLY A 56 12.27 -27.85 -24.46
CA GLY A 56 12.13 -27.60 -23.03
C GLY A 56 12.98 -26.43 -22.51
N SER A 57 14.13 -26.09 -23.12
CA SER A 57 14.94 -24.95 -22.68
C SER A 57 14.28 -23.62 -23.00
N GLN A 58 13.64 -23.50 -24.17
CA GLN A 58 12.88 -22.29 -24.53
C GLN A 58 11.69 -22.04 -23.57
N LEU A 59 10.98 -23.10 -23.19
CA LEU A 59 9.89 -22.99 -22.20
C LEU A 59 10.44 -22.68 -20.80
N HIS A 60 11.63 -23.21 -20.45
CA HIS A 60 12.30 -22.89 -19.19
C HIS A 60 12.62 -21.38 -19.08
N ASP A 61 13.15 -20.80 -20.16
CA ASP A 61 13.44 -19.36 -20.21
C ASP A 61 12.17 -18.50 -20.02
N VAL A 62 11.07 -18.86 -20.69
CA VAL A 62 9.78 -18.21 -20.49
C VAL A 62 9.29 -18.34 -19.04
N LYS A 63 9.46 -19.51 -18.41
CA LYS A 63 9.13 -19.73 -17.00
C LYS A 63 9.95 -18.84 -16.07
N ILE A 64 11.25 -18.65 -16.35
CA ILE A 64 12.13 -17.75 -15.59
C ILE A 64 11.62 -16.30 -15.72
N GLU A 65 11.38 -15.83 -16.95
CA GLU A 65 10.88 -14.46 -17.18
C GLU A 65 9.49 -14.24 -16.56
N ALA A 66 8.59 -15.19 -16.70
CA ALA A 66 7.27 -15.15 -16.06
C ALA A 66 7.35 -15.15 -14.52
N GLY A 67 8.43 -15.66 -13.95
CA GLY A 67 8.71 -15.61 -12.50
C GLY A 67 9.30 -14.28 -12.00
N LYS A 68 9.78 -13.42 -12.91
CA LYS A 68 10.35 -12.10 -12.58
C LYS A 68 9.25 -11.06 -12.43
N HIS A 69 8.34 -11.26 -11.48
CA HIS A 69 7.29 -10.28 -11.21
C HIS A 69 7.84 -9.09 -10.44
N SER A 70 7.29 -7.89 -10.72
CA SER A 70 7.53 -6.74 -9.87
C SER A 70 7.04 -7.04 -8.45
N LYS A 71 7.92 -6.84 -7.48
CA LYS A 71 7.56 -7.00 -6.07
C LYS A 71 7.00 -5.69 -5.55
N VAL A 72 5.75 -5.69 -5.11
CA VAL A 72 5.17 -4.57 -4.37
C VAL A 72 5.53 -4.72 -2.90
N THR A 73 6.15 -3.70 -2.34
CA THR A 73 6.51 -3.66 -0.91
C THR A 73 6.10 -2.32 -0.32
N VAL A 74 5.82 -2.29 0.96
CA VAL A 74 5.70 -1.07 1.74
C VAL A 74 6.92 -0.97 2.65
N SER A 75 7.49 0.23 2.75
CA SER A 75 8.75 0.47 3.47
C SER A 75 8.55 1.09 4.85
N ASP A 76 7.32 1.51 5.16
CA ASP A 76 6.96 2.12 6.44
C ASP A 76 5.55 1.73 6.88
N ASP A 77 5.16 2.15 8.08
CA ASP A 77 3.86 1.83 8.68
C ASP A 77 2.71 2.73 8.19
N ASN A 78 2.94 3.66 7.27
CA ASN A 78 1.89 4.54 6.74
C ASN A 78 0.95 3.81 5.79
N LEU A 79 1.46 2.78 5.14
CA LEU A 79 0.71 1.97 4.18
C LEU A 79 0.54 0.55 4.67
N LYS A 80 -0.60 -0.02 4.39
CA LYS A 80 -0.90 -1.44 4.59
C LYS A 80 -1.07 -2.12 3.24
N LEU A 81 -0.25 -3.12 2.98
CA LEU A 81 -0.35 -3.98 1.82
C LEU A 81 -1.01 -5.30 2.20
N THR A 82 -2.09 -5.66 1.52
CA THR A 82 -2.69 -6.98 1.60
C THR A 82 -2.54 -7.68 0.25
N THR A 83 -1.95 -8.87 0.24
CA THR A 83 -1.74 -9.65 -0.98
C THR A 83 -2.67 -10.85 -1.00
N THR A 84 -3.40 -11.02 -2.10
CA THR A 84 -4.11 -12.25 -2.41
C THR A 84 -3.29 -13.01 -3.45
N PRO A 85 -2.86 -14.26 -3.19
CA PRO A 85 -2.08 -15.04 -4.14
C PRO A 85 -2.83 -15.25 -5.46
N ALA A 86 -2.07 -15.43 -6.55
CA ALA A 86 -2.63 -15.84 -7.83
C ALA A 86 -3.26 -17.23 -7.73
N THR A 87 -4.31 -17.45 -8.51
CA THR A 87 -4.97 -18.76 -8.73
C THR A 87 -4.68 -19.24 -10.15
N SER A 88 -5.25 -20.37 -10.53
CA SER A 88 -5.16 -20.87 -11.92
C SER A 88 -5.89 -19.99 -12.95
N THR A 89 -6.80 -19.11 -12.49
CA THR A 89 -7.64 -18.27 -13.36
C THR A 89 -7.46 -16.79 -13.16
N GLU A 90 -6.83 -16.35 -12.05
CA GLU A 90 -6.63 -14.94 -11.72
C GLU A 90 -5.19 -14.69 -11.26
N GLY A 91 -4.64 -13.55 -11.66
CA GLY A 91 -3.36 -13.06 -11.15
C GLY A 91 -3.40 -12.70 -9.67
N ALA A 92 -2.24 -12.52 -9.05
CA ALA A 92 -2.15 -11.99 -7.69
C ALA A 92 -2.76 -10.59 -7.59
N LYS A 93 -3.49 -10.32 -6.50
CA LYS A 93 -4.07 -8.99 -6.22
C LYS A 93 -3.29 -8.33 -5.08
N TYR A 94 -3.00 -7.07 -5.23
CA TYR A 94 -2.33 -6.22 -4.24
C TYR A 94 -3.28 -5.08 -3.86
N ASP A 95 -3.77 -5.12 -2.62
CA ASP A 95 -4.62 -4.06 -2.06
C ASP A 95 -3.75 -3.18 -1.16
N LEU A 96 -3.51 -1.95 -1.59
CA LEU A 96 -2.69 -0.96 -0.91
C LEU A 96 -3.58 0.12 -0.32
N ARG A 97 -3.51 0.31 1.00
CA ARG A 97 -4.31 1.29 1.75
C ARG A 97 -3.43 2.09 2.68
N LEU A 98 -3.89 3.29 3.05
CA LEU A 98 -3.36 3.98 4.22
C LEU A 98 -3.65 3.18 5.49
N ASN A 99 -2.69 3.15 6.40
CA ASN A 99 -2.95 2.61 7.73
C ASN A 99 -3.86 3.58 8.52
N ASN A 100 -4.48 3.10 9.59
CA ASN A 100 -5.31 3.94 10.46
C ASN A 100 -4.52 5.05 11.16
N LYS A 101 -3.22 4.91 11.24
CA LYS A 101 -2.29 5.94 11.71
C LYS A 101 -1.25 6.21 10.64
N VAL A 102 -1.17 7.48 10.21
CA VAL A 102 -0.22 7.96 9.21
C VAL A 102 0.68 9.00 9.84
N THR A 103 2.00 8.83 9.70
CA THR A 103 3.01 9.73 10.25
C THR A 103 3.83 10.33 9.11
N LEU A 104 3.86 11.66 9.02
CA LEU A 104 4.63 12.40 8.04
C LEU A 104 5.75 13.15 8.75
N GLY A 105 6.97 13.03 8.24
CA GLY A 105 8.16 13.61 8.86
C GLY A 105 8.67 12.79 10.05
N SER A 106 9.54 13.40 10.85
CA SER A 106 10.19 12.74 11.98
C SER A 106 10.46 13.71 13.14
N GLY A 107 10.72 13.17 14.32
CA GLY A 107 11.05 13.93 15.52
C GLY A 107 9.90 14.81 16.00
N ASN A 108 10.24 15.97 16.58
CA ASN A 108 9.28 16.84 17.24
C ASN A 108 8.37 17.63 16.28
N ASN A 109 8.65 17.64 14.99
CA ASN A 109 7.89 18.38 13.97
C ASN A 109 7.02 17.48 13.09
N GLN A 110 6.91 16.20 13.42
CA GLN A 110 6.08 15.26 12.66
C GLN A 110 4.61 15.65 12.69
N VAL A 111 3.90 15.30 11.61
CA VAL A 111 2.44 15.35 11.54
C VAL A 111 1.91 13.92 11.63
N VAL A 112 0.98 13.69 12.54
CA VAL A 112 0.35 12.38 12.74
C VAL A 112 -1.16 12.50 12.53
N LEU A 113 -1.69 11.72 11.61
CA LEU A 113 -3.13 11.49 11.44
C LEU A 113 -3.47 10.17 12.13
N ASP A 114 -4.17 10.21 13.25
CA ASP A 114 -4.52 9.03 14.03
C ASP A 114 -6.04 8.80 13.96
N GLY A 115 -6.47 8.02 12.98
CA GLY A 115 -7.88 7.68 12.78
C GLY A 115 -8.44 6.79 13.88
N THR A 116 -7.60 6.04 14.61
CA THR A 116 -8.04 5.22 15.74
C THR A 116 -8.34 6.08 16.96
N ALA A 117 -7.49 7.08 17.20
CA ALA A 117 -7.66 8.01 18.32
C ALA A 117 -8.56 9.22 17.98
N GLY A 118 -8.94 9.40 16.72
CA GLY A 118 -9.77 10.53 16.27
C GLY A 118 -9.06 11.88 16.39
N ARG A 119 -7.75 11.95 16.10
CA ARG A 119 -6.98 13.18 16.27
C ARG A 119 -5.87 13.37 15.25
N VAL A 120 -5.47 14.63 15.10
CA VAL A 120 -4.32 15.09 14.36
C VAL A 120 -3.30 15.71 15.32
N THR A 121 -2.03 15.38 15.14
CA THR A 121 -0.93 16.01 15.88
C THR A 121 0.00 16.68 14.88
N ALA A 122 0.40 17.92 15.14
CA ALA A 122 1.39 18.65 14.35
C ALA A 122 2.42 19.26 15.31
N GLY A 123 3.58 18.64 15.37
CA GLY A 123 4.55 18.93 16.43
C GLY A 123 3.94 18.69 17.81
N ALA A 124 3.92 19.73 18.66
CA ALA A 124 3.29 19.67 19.97
C ALA A 124 1.76 19.86 19.95
N VAL A 125 1.22 20.52 18.92
CA VAL A 125 -0.22 20.82 18.83
C VAL A 125 -1.01 19.55 18.57
N VAL A 126 -2.06 19.35 19.35
CA VAL A 126 -2.99 18.23 19.19
C VAL A 126 -4.38 18.77 18.95
N MET A 127 -5.06 18.24 17.93
CA MET A 127 -6.42 18.60 17.54
C MET A 127 -7.29 17.34 17.44
N GLY A 128 -8.44 17.33 18.08
CA GLY A 128 -9.39 16.22 18.07
C GLY A 128 -9.63 15.62 19.45
N ALA A 129 -10.00 14.35 19.51
CA ALA A 129 -10.41 13.66 20.73
C ALA A 129 -9.28 13.57 21.77
N GLN A 130 -9.50 14.17 22.93
CA GLN A 130 -8.55 14.24 24.05
C GLN A 130 -9.27 14.29 25.39
N THR A 131 -8.56 13.88 26.44
CA THR A 131 -8.91 14.21 27.82
C THR A 131 -8.00 15.34 28.28
N VAL A 132 -8.56 16.48 28.62
CA VAL A 132 -7.83 17.64 29.12
C VAL A 132 -7.98 17.76 30.63
N GLN A 133 -6.93 18.23 31.29
CA GLN A 133 -6.94 18.46 32.72
C GLN A 133 -7.51 19.84 33.02
N ASN A 134 -8.54 19.90 33.84
CA ASN A 134 -9.05 21.15 34.36
C ASN A 134 -8.41 21.43 35.74
N THR A 135 -7.98 22.67 35.97
CA THR A 135 -7.30 23.04 37.23
C THR A 135 -8.24 23.08 38.45
N LYS A 136 -9.55 23.17 38.25
CA LYS A 136 -10.55 23.31 39.31
C LYS A 136 -11.68 22.27 39.29
N HIS A 137 -11.78 21.50 38.23
CA HIS A 137 -12.83 20.51 38.01
C HIS A 137 -12.24 19.18 37.59
N ALA A 138 -13.09 18.17 37.46
CA ALA A 138 -12.68 16.90 36.89
C ALA A 138 -12.13 17.07 35.46
N SER A 139 -11.29 16.15 35.03
CA SER A 139 -10.82 16.08 33.65
C SER A 139 -11.99 16.01 32.67
N GLU A 140 -11.87 16.68 31.54
CA GLU A 140 -12.90 16.74 30.51
C GLU A 140 -12.44 15.99 29.26
N THR A 141 -13.32 15.17 28.70
CA THR A 141 -13.08 14.44 27.44
C THR A 141 -13.91 15.04 26.34
N GLY A 142 -13.29 15.39 25.23
CA GLY A 142 -13.95 16.01 24.09
C GLY A 142 -12.98 16.26 22.93
N ASN A 143 -13.42 17.08 21.98
CA ASN A 143 -12.60 17.51 20.86
C ASN A 143 -12.01 18.89 21.14
N TYR A 144 -10.70 18.96 21.26
CA TYR A 144 -9.99 20.20 21.61
C TYR A 144 -8.85 20.47 20.65
N VAL A 145 -8.35 21.70 20.69
CA VAL A 145 -7.02 22.08 20.15
C VAL A 145 -6.16 22.48 21.36
N THR A 146 -5.09 21.74 21.59
CA THR A 146 -4.24 21.92 22.77
C THR A 146 -2.77 22.13 22.39
N ASN A 147 -1.96 22.52 23.37
CA ASN A 147 -0.51 22.74 23.26
C ASN A 147 -0.12 23.89 22.32
N LEU A 148 -1.00 24.87 22.16
CA LEU A 148 -0.62 26.14 21.53
C LEU A 148 0.40 26.86 22.40
N SER A 149 1.41 27.49 21.77
CA SER A 149 2.57 28.08 22.46
C SER A 149 2.27 29.45 23.07
N ASN A 150 1.21 30.17 22.62
CA ASN A 150 0.89 31.53 23.01
C ASN A 150 0.10 31.58 24.34
N LYS A 151 0.79 31.47 25.46
CA LYS A 151 0.22 31.43 26.82
C LYS A 151 0.22 32.76 27.53
N SER A 152 0.93 33.78 27.00
CA SER A 152 0.98 35.14 27.55
C SER A 152 0.13 36.09 26.72
N TRP A 153 -0.39 37.11 27.37
CA TRP A 153 -1.09 38.23 26.74
C TRP A 153 -0.35 39.54 26.91
N ASP A 154 -0.10 40.19 25.79
CA ASP A 154 0.44 41.54 25.71
C ASP A 154 -0.29 42.29 24.60
N SER A 155 -1.05 43.35 24.99
CA SER A 155 -1.84 44.13 24.06
C SER A 155 -1.04 44.94 23.05
N THR A 156 0.26 45.12 23.30
CA THR A 156 1.20 45.84 22.42
C THR A 156 1.92 44.93 21.44
N SER A 157 1.82 43.60 21.63
CA SER A 157 2.54 42.58 20.83
C SER A 157 1.60 41.45 20.35
N ILE A 158 0.66 41.81 19.50
CA ILE A 158 -0.28 40.88 18.92
C ILE A 158 0.18 40.41 17.53
N VAL A 159 -0.10 39.13 17.21
CA VAL A 159 0.07 38.56 15.87
C VAL A 159 -1.32 38.30 15.29
N SER A 160 -1.68 39.10 14.26
CA SER A 160 -2.97 38.96 13.58
C SER A 160 -3.15 37.56 12.98
N GLY A 161 -4.35 36.98 13.12
CA GLY A 161 -4.71 35.66 12.59
C GLY A 161 -4.25 34.48 13.46
N ARG A 162 -3.53 34.70 14.57
CA ARG A 162 -3.17 33.65 15.53
C ARG A 162 -4.35 33.38 16.46
N ALA A 163 -4.63 32.08 16.69
CA ALA A 163 -5.63 31.66 17.67
C ALA A 163 -5.23 32.10 19.10
N ALA A 164 -6.17 32.60 19.89
CA ALA A 164 -5.96 32.85 21.30
C ALA A 164 -6.13 31.57 22.13
N THR A 165 -5.45 31.50 23.26
CA THR A 165 -5.59 30.42 24.24
C THR A 165 -6.44 30.86 25.44
N GLU A 166 -6.93 29.88 26.22
CA GLU A 166 -7.61 30.16 27.49
C GLU A 166 -6.69 30.85 28.50
N ASP A 167 -5.37 30.56 28.47
CA ASP A 167 -4.36 31.28 29.26
C ASP A 167 -4.35 32.79 28.97
N GLN A 168 -4.45 33.17 27.69
CA GLN A 168 -4.53 34.58 27.28
C GLN A 168 -5.86 35.20 27.69
N LEU A 169 -6.99 34.49 27.50
CA LEU A 169 -8.31 34.97 27.94
C LEU A 169 -8.35 35.19 29.46
N LYS A 170 -7.76 34.30 30.24
CA LYS A 170 -7.63 34.45 31.68
C LYS A 170 -6.87 35.75 32.04
N LYS A 171 -5.78 36.05 31.36
CA LYS A 171 -5.01 37.30 31.59
C LYS A 171 -5.85 38.55 31.31
N VAL A 172 -6.61 38.55 30.21
CA VAL A 172 -7.53 39.67 29.91
C VAL A 172 -8.61 39.82 31.00
N SER A 173 -9.19 38.73 31.47
CA SER A 173 -10.17 38.73 32.55
C SER A 173 -9.59 39.30 33.86
N GLU A 174 -8.37 38.91 34.23
CA GLU A 174 -7.67 39.41 35.39
C GLU A 174 -7.43 40.95 35.29
N GLN A 175 -7.02 41.47 34.14
CA GLN A 175 -6.86 42.89 33.88
C GLN A 175 -8.17 43.68 34.01
N ILE A 176 -9.25 43.17 33.47
CA ILE A 176 -10.58 43.83 33.59
C ILE A 176 -11.00 43.86 35.04
N THR A 177 -10.80 42.82 35.83
CA THR A 177 -11.13 42.77 37.25
C THR A 177 -10.32 43.83 38.05
N GLN A 178 -9.01 43.95 37.77
CA GLN A 178 -8.16 44.93 38.43
C GLN A 178 -8.62 46.36 38.11
N GLN A 179 -8.96 46.67 36.86
CA GLN A 179 -9.48 48.00 36.47
C GLN A 179 -10.80 48.31 37.15
N GLY A 180 -11.74 47.33 37.26
CA GLY A 180 -12.99 47.49 37.97
C GLY A 180 -12.81 47.76 39.44
N SER A 181 -11.90 47.05 40.12
CA SER A 181 -11.59 47.28 41.54
C SER A 181 -10.99 48.67 41.77
N SER A 182 -10.05 49.10 40.93
CA SER A 182 -9.44 50.44 41.04
C SER A 182 -10.43 51.55 40.83
N ALA A 183 -11.42 51.39 39.92
CA ALA A 183 -12.48 52.38 39.70
C ALA A 183 -13.45 52.47 40.89
N THR A 184 -13.71 51.35 41.60
CA THR A 184 -14.54 51.31 42.81
C THR A 184 -13.83 51.99 44.00
N ASP A 185 -12.56 51.77 44.17
CA ASP A 185 -11.76 52.44 45.23
C ASP A 185 -11.71 53.96 45.03
N TYR A 186 -11.63 54.42 43.79
CA TYR A 186 -11.64 55.84 43.47
C TYR A 186 -12.99 56.51 43.79
N ARG A 187 -14.08 55.81 43.75
CA ARG A 187 -15.44 56.28 44.14
C ARG A 187 -15.60 56.40 45.65
N LEU A 188 -14.98 55.53 46.43
CA LEU A 188 -15.05 55.56 47.89
C LEU A 188 -14.21 56.69 48.53
N VAL A 189 -13.16 57.15 47.89
CA VAL A 189 -12.28 58.23 48.36
C VAL A 189 -12.84 59.62 48.05
N ARG A 190 -13.88 59.75 47.21
CA ARG A 190 -14.45 61.03 46.79
C ARG A 190 -15.73 61.42 47.56
N ASN A 191 -16.19 60.65 48.53
CA ASN A 191 -17.26 60.95 49.48
C ASN A 191 -16.62 61.19 50.87
#